data_b4f901812f710c69d7ab7e6b19b9c8a0
#
_entry.id   b4f901812f710c69d7ab7e6b19b9c8a0
#
_cell.length_a   1.000
_cell.length_b   1.000
_cell.length_c   1.000
_cell.angle_alpha   90.00
_cell.angle_beta   90.00
_cell.angle_gamma   90.00
#
_symmetry.space_group_name_H-M   'P 1'
#
loop_
_entity.id
_entity.type
_entity.pdbx_description
1 polymer ?
#
loop_
_entity_poly.entity_id
_entity_poly.type
_entity_poly.pdbx_seq_one_letter_code
_entity_poly.pdbx_strand_id
1 'polypeptide(L)'
;IRRNRVKAIYLNPKSNFLNLKSFMAQFLKIYENNPNEVAIKKVVEVLKNGGLVIYPTDTVYGLGCDITNTKALERIAKIKGVKLEKANFSFVCSDLSHISDYIKQIDTTTFKILKRALPGPYTFILPGNNNLPKEFKKKTTVGIRVPDNAIALEIVRQLGNPIVSTSIHDEDEVLEYSTDPELIFEKWQNLVDIVID
;
A
#
# COMPACT_ATOMS: atom_id res chain seq x y z
N ILE A 1 9.55 -11.72 -50.86
CA ILE A 1 8.35 -11.02 -50.42
C ILE A 1 7.56 -12.01 -49.56
N ARG A 2 7.71 -11.94 -48.21
CA ARG A 2 6.91 -12.74 -47.23
C ARG A 2 5.68 -11.96 -46.82
N ARG A 3 4.51 -12.46 -47.18
CA ARG A 3 3.20 -11.92 -46.74
C ARG A 3 2.95 -12.33 -45.29
N ASN A 4 2.92 -11.37 -44.40
CA ASN A 4 2.43 -11.55 -43.04
C ASN A 4 0.92 -11.79 -43.09
N ARG A 5 0.47 -13.01 -42.73
CA ARG A 5 -0.95 -13.31 -42.50
C ARG A 5 -1.30 -12.81 -41.13
N VAL A 6 -2.13 -11.77 -41.06
CA VAL A 6 -2.84 -11.35 -39.87
C VAL A 6 -3.86 -12.45 -39.53
N LYS A 7 -3.71 -13.13 -38.40
CA LYS A 7 -4.72 -14.06 -37.89
C LYS A 7 -5.87 -13.23 -37.32
N ALA A 8 -7.01 -13.27 -37.98
CA ALA A 8 -8.27 -12.75 -37.41
C ALA A 8 -8.68 -13.62 -36.22
N ILE A 9 -8.81 -13.02 -35.06
CA ILE A 9 -9.36 -13.64 -33.85
C ILE A 9 -10.88 -13.47 -33.95
N TYR A 10 -11.60 -14.56 -34.21
CA TYR A 10 -13.06 -14.58 -34.12
C TYR A 10 -13.47 -14.57 -32.65
N LEU A 11 -14.02 -13.45 -32.18
CA LEU A 11 -14.62 -13.34 -30.86
C LEU A 11 -16.00 -14.02 -30.90
N ASN A 12 -16.19 -14.99 -30.04
CA ASN A 12 -17.45 -15.71 -29.86
C ASN A 12 -18.51 -14.77 -29.21
N PRO A 13 -19.66 -14.49 -29.83
CA PRO A 13 -20.62 -13.49 -29.32
C PRO A 13 -21.45 -13.96 -28.11
N LYS A 14 -21.13 -15.07 -27.47
CA LYS A 14 -21.81 -15.58 -26.26
C LYS A 14 -20.99 -15.57 -24.97
N SER A 15 -19.83 -14.95 -24.95
CA SER A 15 -19.16 -14.67 -23.69
C SER A 15 -19.78 -13.44 -23.04
N ASN A 16 -20.40 -13.61 -21.89
CA ASN A 16 -20.90 -12.56 -21.04
C ASN A 16 -19.95 -11.38 -21.04
N PHE A 17 -20.40 -10.23 -21.49
CA PHE A 17 -19.80 -8.94 -21.23
C PHE A 17 -19.85 -8.68 -19.72
N LEU A 18 -18.98 -9.33 -18.97
CA LEU A 18 -18.54 -8.79 -17.69
C LEU A 18 -17.91 -7.47 -18.04
N ASN A 19 -18.53 -6.39 -17.58
CA ASN A 19 -18.04 -5.03 -17.62
C ASN A 19 -16.57 -4.99 -17.18
N LEU A 20 -15.66 -5.16 -18.13
CA LEU A 20 -14.30 -4.69 -18.01
C LEU A 20 -14.37 -3.15 -18.15
N LYS A 21 -14.89 -2.49 -17.10
CA LYS A 21 -14.50 -1.12 -16.86
C LYS A 21 -12.98 -1.16 -16.73
N SER A 22 -12.28 -0.67 -17.73
CA SER A 22 -10.89 -0.26 -17.61
C SER A 22 -10.87 0.82 -16.53
N PHE A 23 -10.66 0.40 -15.28
CA PHE A 23 -10.52 1.31 -14.16
C PHE A 23 -9.10 1.86 -14.24
N MET A 24 -8.95 2.98 -14.91
CA MET A 24 -7.79 3.84 -14.65
C MET A 24 -7.89 4.30 -13.19
N ALA A 25 -6.77 4.31 -12.50
CA ALA A 25 -6.67 4.86 -11.16
C ALA A 25 -7.23 6.29 -11.12
N GLN A 26 -7.72 6.68 -9.95
CA GLN A 26 -8.10 8.08 -9.71
C GLN A 26 -6.88 8.84 -9.22
N PHE A 27 -6.60 9.99 -9.80
CA PHE A 27 -5.62 10.94 -9.31
C PHE A 27 -6.28 11.90 -8.33
N LEU A 28 -5.87 11.92 -7.07
CA LEU A 28 -6.46 12.74 -6.03
C LEU A 28 -5.41 13.70 -5.46
N LYS A 29 -5.70 14.98 -5.54
CA LYS A 29 -4.88 16.01 -4.90
C LYS A 29 -5.35 16.23 -3.47
N ILE A 30 -4.46 15.98 -2.51
CA ILE A 30 -4.71 16.15 -1.07
C ILE A 30 -3.55 16.94 -0.48
N TYR A 31 -3.85 18.08 0.15
CA TYR A 31 -2.82 18.90 0.77
C TYR A 31 -2.52 18.43 2.19
N GLU A 32 -1.25 18.21 2.49
CA GLU A 32 -0.79 17.71 3.79
C GLU A 32 -1.16 18.62 4.96
N ASN A 33 -1.07 19.95 4.77
CA ASN A 33 -1.39 20.93 5.81
C ASN A 33 -2.88 20.94 6.22
N ASN A 34 -3.76 20.42 5.36
CA ASN A 34 -5.20 20.33 5.62
C ASN A 34 -5.81 19.22 4.76
N PRO A 35 -5.64 17.94 5.14
CA PRO A 35 -6.17 16.81 4.36
C PRO A 35 -7.68 16.92 4.23
N ASN A 36 -8.16 16.99 3.00
CA ASN A 36 -9.59 17.09 2.71
C ASN A 36 -10.33 15.82 3.16
N GLU A 37 -11.26 15.96 4.10
CA GLU A 37 -11.98 14.84 4.71
C GLU A 37 -12.75 14.00 3.68
N VAL A 38 -13.35 14.61 2.66
CA VAL A 38 -14.08 13.90 1.61
C VAL A 38 -13.13 13.05 0.77
N ALA A 39 -11.96 13.59 0.42
CA ALA A 39 -10.95 12.85 -0.32
C ALA A 39 -10.39 11.69 0.52
N ILE A 40 -10.08 11.91 1.80
CA ILE A 40 -9.64 10.84 2.71
C ILE A 40 -10.70 9.74 2.84
N LYS A 41 -11.98 10.08 3.05
CA LYS A 41 -13.08 9.09 3.09
C LYS A 41 -13.16 8.25 1.82
N LYS A 42 -12.95 8.85 0.66
CA LYS A 42 -12.93 8.14 -0.62
C LYS A 42 -11.77 7.16 -0.70
N VAL A 43 -10.57 7.54 -0.26
CA VAL A 43 -9.40 6.66 -0.18
C VAL A 43 -9.68 5.48 0.74
N VAL A 44 -10.23 5.75 1.93
CA VAL A 44 -10.60 4.72 2.91
C VAL A 44 -11.65 3.75 2.37
N GLU A 45 -12.65 4.25 1.65
CA GLU A 45 -13.65 3.40 1.01
C GLU A 45 -13.02 2.46 -0.03
N VAL A 46 -12.11 2.97 -0.85
CA VAL A 46 -11.38 2.16 -1.84
C VAL A 46 -10.54 1.09 -1.14
N LEU A 47 -9.80 1.42 -0.06
CA LEU A 47 -9.03 0.46 0.72
C LEU A 47 -9.92 -0.63 1.33
N LYS A 48 -11.04 -0.27 1.97
CA LYS A 48 -12.02 -1.22 2.55
C LYS A 48 -12.58 -2.18 1.51
N ASN A 49 -12.75 -1.71 0.27
CA ASN A 49 -13.22 -2.53 -0.85
C ASN A 49 -12.10 -3.35 -1.54
N GLY A 50 -10.88 -3.36 -0.97
CA GLY A 50 -9.75 -4.14 -1.49
C GLY A 50 -8.97 -3.47 -2.60
N GLY A 51 -9.09 -2.14 -2.70
CA GLY A 51 -8.29 -1.34 -3.62
C GLY A 51 -6.86 -1.15 -3.13
N LEU A 52 -5.99 -0.77 -4.08
CA LEU A 52 -4.60 -0.39 -3.84
C LEU A 52 -4.46 1.11 -3.99
N VAL A 53 -3.71 1.72 -3.10
CA VAL A 53 -3.44 3.17 -3.15
C VAL A 53 -1.94 3.45 -3.16
N ILE A 54 -1.54 4.46 -3.94
CA ILE A 54 -0.23 5.08 -3.83
C ILE A 54 -0.42 6.39 -3.08
N TYR A 55 0.38 6.59 -2.03
CA TYR A 55 0.23 7.72 -1.11
C TYR A 55 1.58 8.27 -0.67
N PRO A 56 1.66 9.59 -0.40
CA PRO A 56 2.88 10.23 0.07
C PRO A 56 3.23 9.77 1.49
N THR A 57 4.53 9.78 1.79
CA THR A 57 5.06 9.60 3.14
C THR A 57 6.17 10.62 3.39
N ASP A 58 6.73 10.62 4.58
CA ASP A 58 7.90 11.42 4.97
C ASP A 58 9.22 11.00 4.29
N THR A 59 9.20 9.99 3.41
CA THR A 59 10.38 9.55 2.65
C THR A 59 10.06 9.43 1.16
N VAL A 60 9.49 8.33 0.73
CA VAL A 60 9.10 8.03 -0.65
C VAL A 60 7.65 7.60 -0.70
N TYR A 61 7.02 7.69 -1.86
CA TYR A 61 5.67 7.18 -2.05
C TYR A 61 5.55 5.70 -1.70
N GLY A 62 4.49 5.36 -0.98
CA GLY A 62 4.14 4.01 -0.60
C GLY A 62 3.02 3.46 -1.47
N LEU A 63 3.13 2.18 -1.83
CA LEU A 63 2.03 1.39 -2.38
C LEU A 63 1.41 0.59 -1.24
N GLY A 64 0.12 0.74 -1.01
CA GLY A 64 -0.51 0.13 0.15
C GLY A 64 -1.92 -0.41 -0.08
N CYS A 65 -2.34 -1.28 0.83
CA CYS A 65 -3.68 -1.84 0.92
C CYS A 65 -4.09 -2.10 2.38
N ASP A 66 -5.39 -2.32 2.61
CA ASP A 66 -5.89 -2.71 3.93
C ASP A 66 -5.34 -4.08 4.34
N ILE A 67 -4.74 -4.17 5.53
CA ILE A 67 -4.16 -5.40 6.10
C ILE A 67 -5.18 -6.54 6.21
N THR A 68 -6.47 -6.23 6.33
CA THR A 68 -7.54 -7.22 6.49
C THR A 68 -8.00 -7.84 5.17
N ASN A 69 -7.61 -7.26 4.04
CA ASN A 69 -8.08 -7.69 2.72
C ASN A 69 -7.07 -8.62 2.03
N THR A 70 -7.27 -9.94 2.14
CA THR A 70 -6.39 -10.96 1.53
C THR A 70 -6.20 -10.77 0.02
N LYS A 71 -7.26 -10.42 -0.73
CA LYS A 71 -7.16 -10.24 -2.19
C LYS A 71 -6.30 -9.04 -2.55
N ALA A 72 -6.38 -7.96 -1.77
CA ALA A 72 -5.52 -6.80 -1.95
C ALA A 72 -4.05 -7.12 -1.62
N LEU A 73 -3.81 -7.90 -0.57
CA LEU A 73 -2.46 -8.40 -0.21
C LEU A 73 -1.86 -9.28 -1.31
N GLU A 74 -2.64 -10.16 -1.92
CA GLU A 74 -2.19 -10.97 -3.06
C GLU A 74 -1.90 -10.10 -4.29
N ARG A 75 -2.73 -9.08 -4.53
CA ARG A 75 -2.56 -8.14 -5.65
C ARG A 75 -1.27 -7.32 -5.49
N ILE A 76 -0.98 -6.77 -4.30
CA ILE A 76 0.26 -6.00 -4.06
C ILE A 76 1.50 -6.89 -4.17
N ALA A 77 1.45 -8.13 -3.68
CA ALA A 77 2.54 -9.10 -3.81
C ALA A 77 2.81 -9.47 -5.29
N LYS A 78 1.73 -9.64 -6.08
CA LYS A 78 1.84 -9.90 -7.52
C LYS A 78 2.49 -8.73 -8.26
N ILE A 79 2.10 -7.49 -7.96
CA ILE A 79 2.69 -6.28 -8.55
C ILE A 79 4.18 -6.21 -8.25
N LYS A 80 4.59 -6.54 -7.02
CA LYS A 80 6.01 -6.57 -6.61
C LYS A 80 6.76 -7.83 -7.03
N GLY A 81 6.13 -8.75 -7.77
CA GLY A 81 6.78 -9.98 -8.25
C GLY A 81 7.21 -10.95 -7.15
N VAL A 82 6.65 -10.84 -5.92
CA VAL A 82 7.03 -11.64 -4.77
C VAL A 82 5.89 -12.56 -4.32
N LYS A 83 6.24 -13.69 -3.71
CA LYS A 83 5.23 -14.50 -3.00
C LYS A 83 4.84 -13.80 -1.71
N LEU A 84 3.55 -13.67 -1.42
CA LEU A 84 3.02 -12.97 -0.24
C LEU A 84 3.67 -13.45 1.07
N GLU A 85 3.88 -14.75 1.21
CA GLU A 85 4.52 -15.36 2.38
C GLU A 85 5.99 -14.89 2.60
N LYS A 86 6.67 -14.51 1.52
CA LYS A 86 8.07 -14.03 1.52
C LYS A 86 8.20 -12.51 1.47
N ALA A 87 7.11 -11.80 1.20
CA ALA A 87 7.12 -10.35 1.04
C ALA A 87 7.48 -9.64 2.35
N ASN A 88 8.44 -8.74 2.30
CA ASN A 88 8.87 -7.91 3.44
C ASN A 88 8.09 -6.59 3.46
N PHE A 89 6.77 -6.69 3.56
CA PHE A 89 5.91 -5.53 3.69
C PHE A 89 5.95 -4.95 5.10
N SER A 90 5.80 -3.63 5.22
CA SER A 90 5.66 -2.92 6.48
C SER A 90 4.19 -2.66 6.80
N PHE A 91 3.87 -2.59 8.09
CA PHE A 91 2.57 -2.14 8.56
C PHE A 91 2.66 -0.66 8.93
N VAL A 92 1.92 0.16 8.21
CA VAL A 92 1.81 1.59 8.51
C VAL A 92 0.67 1.76 9.50
N CYS A 93 1.03 2.23 10.70
CA CYS A 93 0.14 2.46 11.83
C CYS A 93 -0.05 3.97 12.07
N SER A 94 -1.11 4.35 12.79
CA SER A 94 -1.41 5.74 13.12
C SER A 94 -0.59 6.26 14.30
N ASP A 95 -0.25 5.38 15.25
CA ASP A 95 0.42 5.72 16.50
C ASP A 95 0.98 4.47 17.22
N LEU A 96 1.59 4.69 18.39
CA LEU A 96 2.18 3.62 19.21
C LEU A 96 1.12 2.66 19.80
N SER A 97 -0.09 3.12 20.06
CA SER A 97 -1.16 2.26 20.57
C SER A 97 -1.58 1.26 19.51
N HIS A 98 -1.74 1.72 18.28
CA HIS A 98 -2.07 0.88 17.13
C HIS A 98 -0.97 -0.16 16.83
N ILE A 99 0.31 0.16 17.11
CA ILE A 99 1.42 -0.79 16.98
C ILE A 99 1.25 -1.96 17.94
N SER A 100 0.84 -1.71 19.18
CA SER A 100 0.75 -2.72 20.24
C SER A 100 -0.22 -3.86 19.91
N ASP A 101 -1.17 -3.63 19.01
CA ASP A 101 -2.14 -4.63 18.57
C ASP A 101 -1.49 -5.75 17.73
N TYR A 102 -0.33 -5.50 17.12
CA TYR A 102 0.31 -6.39 16.14
C TYR A 102 1.67 -6.95 16.59
N ILE A 103 2.24 -6.42 17.66
CA ILE A 103 3.54 -6.86 18.19
C ILE A 103 3.42 -7.54 19.55
N LYS A 104 4.41 -8.34 19.91
CA LYS A 104 4.58 -8.83 21.28
C LYS A 104 4.95 -7.69 22.21
N GLN A 105 4.73 -7.90 23.50
CA GLN A 105 5.18 -6.95 24.52
C GLN A 105 6.69 -6.66 24.35
N ILE A 106 7.03 -5.39 24.35
CA ILE A 106 8.39 -4.87 24.25
C ILE A 106 8.84 -4.34 25.61
N ASP A 107 10.16 -4.31 25.80
CA ASP A 107 10.77 -3.74 27.01
C ASP A 107 10.67 -2.21 27.02
N THR A 108 10.87 -1.61 28.20
CA THR A 108 10.78 -0.17 28.41
C THR A 108 11.80 0.62 27.58
N THR A 109 12.98 0.06 27.32
CA THR A 109 14.02 0.71 26.53
C THR A 109 13.60 0.81 25.07
N THR A 110 13.13 -0.30 24.50
CA THR A 110 12.57 -0.34 23.15
C THR A 110 11.40 0.62 23.01
N PHE A 111 10.46 0.63 23.97
CA PHE A 111 9.34 1.56 23.96
C PHE A 111 9.77 3.03 23.96
N LYS A 112 10.78 3.40 24.77
CA LYS A 112 11.33 4.77 24.80
C LYS A 112 11.95 5.16 23.45
N ILE A 113 12.64 4.22 22.78
CA ILE A 113 13.19 4.47 21.43
C ILE A 113 12.06 4.73 20.43
N LEU A 114 11.03 3.88 20.39
CA LEU A 114 9.88 4.07 19.50
C LEU A 114 9.21 5.43 19.73
N LYS A 115 8.94 5.77 21.00
CA LYS A 115 8.30 7.04 21.36
C LYS A 115 9.11 8.27 20.94
N ARG A 116 10.44 8.13 20.86
CA ARG A 116 11.35 9.22 20.48
C ARG A 116 11.50 9.35 18.97
N ALA A 117 11.37 8.24 18.24
CA ALA A 117 11.65 8.15 16.82
C ALA A 117 10.39 8.19 15.92
N LEU A 118 9.20 8.00 16.49
CA LEU A 118 7.93 7.97 15.76
C LEU A 118 6.98 9.09 16.22
N PRO A 119 6.28 9.76 15.29
CA PRO A 119 6.33 9.56 13.82
C PRO A 119 7.71 9.90 13.23
N GLY A 120 8.08 9.22 12.12
CA GLY A 120 9.34 9.51 11.43
C GLY A 120 9.76 8.47 10.39
N PRO A 121 10.90 8.69 9.74
CA PRO A 121 11.34 7.95 8.55
C PRO A 121 11.93 6.56 8.86
N TYR A 122 11.46 5.92 9.92
CA TYR A 122 12.00 4.64 10.38
C TYR A 122 11.00 3.52 10.21
N THR A 123 11.51 2.33 9.85
CA THR A 123 10.78 1.07 9.94
C THR A 123 11.43 0.22 11.03
N PHE A 124 10.67 -0.07 12.08
CA PHE A 124 11.15 -0.92 13.19
C PHE A 124 10.73 -2.36 12.93
N ILE A 125 11.70 -3.27 13.00
CA ILE A 125 11.46 -4.72 12.90
C ILE A 125 11.23 -5.25 14.31
N LEU A 126 9.99 -5.63 14.60
CA LEU A 126 9.54 -6.01 15.95
C LEU A 126 8.94 -7.43 15.94
N PRO A 127 9.03 -8.17 17.08
CA PRO A 127 8.39 -9.47 17.19
C PRO A 127 6.88 -9.38 17.01
N GLY A 128 6.33 -10.11 16.03
CA GLY A 128 4.91 -10.17 15.79
C GLY A 128 4.16 -10.99 16.85
N ASN A 129 2.90 -10.63 17.14
CA ASN A 129 2.03 -11.36 18.05
C ASN A 129 1.04 -12.27 17.30
N ASN A 130 0.11 -12.87 18.03
CA ASN A 130 -0.89 -13.81 17.47
C ASN A 130 -2.05 -13.12 16.74
N ASN A 131 -2.17 -11.77 16.82
CA ASN A 131 -3.21 -10.99 16.13
C ASN A 131 -2.85 -10.71 14.68
N LEU A 132 -1.64 -11.10 14.24
CA LEU A 132 -1.26 -10.96 12.84
C LEU A 132 -2.25 -11.69 11.93
N PRO A 133 -2.63 -11.09 10.78
CA PRO A 133 -3.41 -11.77 9.75
C PRO A 133 -2.76 -13.09 9.34
N LYS A 134 -3.57 -14.04 8.86
CA LYS A 134 -3.12 -15.40 8.52
C LYS A 134 -1.94 -15.43 7.54
N GLU A 135 -1.86 -14.44 6.65
CA GLU A 135 -0.81 -14.27 5.65
C GLU A 135 0.56 -13.98 6.30
N PHE A 136 0.56 -13.39 7.48
CA PHE A 136 1.75 -13.00 8.23
C PHE A 136 2.03 -13.88 9.46
N LYS A 137 1.15 -14.84 9.80
CA LYS A 137 1.30 -15.70 11.01
C LYS A 137 2.57 -16.53 11.04
N LYS A 138 3.14 -16.87 9.89
CA LYS A 138 4.42 -17.59 9.81
C LYS A 138 5.65 -16.70 10.04
N LYS A 139 5.46 -15.37 10.05
CA LYS A 139 6.56 -14.43 10.29
C LYS A 139 6.76 -14.25 11.78
N THR A 140 8.00 -14.34 12.21
CA THR A 140 8.39 -14.10 13.61
C THR A 140 8.48 -12.61 13.92
N THR A 141 8.73 -11.79 12.91
CA THR A 141 8.86 -10.34 13.01
C THR A 141 8.05 -9.63 11.95
N VAL A 142 7.68 -8.39 12.22
CA VAL A 142 6.98 -7.49 11.31
C VAL A 142 7.67 -6.13 11.28
N GLY A 143 7.68 -5.51 10.10
CA GLY A 143 8.11 -4.13 9.94
C GLY A 143 6.98 -3.19 10.33
N ILE A 144 7.23 -2.28 11.25
CA ILE A 144 6.24 -1.29 11.71
C ILE A 144 6.76 0.11 11.38
N ARG A 145 5.87 0.95 10.88
CA ARG A 145 6.14 2.34 10.56
C ARG A 145 4.99 3.25 11.01
N VAL A 146 5.33 4.43 11.51
CA VAL A 146 4.41 5.56 11.70
C VAL A 146 5.05 6.74 10.97
N PRO A 147 4.65 7.02 9.72
CA PRO A 147 5.26 8.08 8.93
C PRO A 147 4.89 9.46 9.49
N ASP A 148 5.80 10.42 9.41
CA ASP A 148 5.51 11.82 9.71
C ASP A 148 4.89 12.50 8.48
N ASN A 149 3.66 12.09 8.17
CA ASN A 149 2.88 12.63 7.04
C ASN A 149 1.39 12.61 7.40
N ALA A 150 0.77 13.78 7.42
CA ALA A 150 -0.61 13.94 7.89
C ALA A 150 -1.63 13.18 7.02
N ILE A 151 -1.41 13.06 5.71
CA ILE A 151 -2.30 12.32 4.81
C ILE A 151 -2.27 10.83 5.15
N ALA A 152 -1.07 10.25 5.24
CA ALA A 152 -0.89 8.84 5.57
C ALA A 152 -1.51 8.50 6.93
N LEU A 153 -1.25 9.31 7.96
CA LEU A 153 -1.78 9.11 9.30
C LEU A 153 -3.30 9.21 9.34
N GLU A 154 -3.89 10.17 8.63
CA GLU A 154 -5.34 10.36 8.60
C GLU A 154 -6.04 9.20 7.88
N ILE A 155 -5.48 8.70 6.77
CA ILE A 155 -5.99 7.52 6.08
C ILE A 155 -6.02 6.32 7.04
N VAL A 156 -4.90 6.01 7.72
CA VAL A 156 -4.82 4.88 8.65
C VAL A 156 -5.79 5.04 9.81
N ARG A 157 -5.90 6.26 10.37
CA ARG A 157 -6.83 6.54 11.47
C ARG A 157 -8.29 6.30 11.08
N GLN A 158 -8.72 6.77 9.91
CA GLN A 158 -10.10 6.57 9.42
C GLN A 158 -10.36 5.15 8.91
N LEU A 159 -9.32 4.46 8.41
CA LEU A 159 -9.42 3.06 8.03
C LEU A 159 -9.67 2.17 9.27
N GLY A 160 -9.05 2.50 10.41
CA GLY A 160 -9.12 1.73 11.65
C GLY A 160 -8.22 0.48 11.66
N ASN A 161 -7.49 0.23 10.58
CA ASN A 161 -6.55 -0.88 10.42
C ASN A 161 -5.23 -0.35 9.86
N PRO A 162 -4.09 -1.02 10.08
CA PRO A 162 -2.86 -0.69 9.39
C PRO A 162 -2.99 -0.84 7.87
N ILE A 163 -2.25 -0.03 7.16
CA ILE A 163 -1.99 -0.24 5.74
C ILE A 163 -0.77 -1.15 5.62
N VAL A 164 -0.91 -2.29 4.94
CA VAL A 164 0.25 -3.04 4.47
C VAL A 164 0.88 -2.28 3.32
N SER A 165 2.14 -1.93 3.46
CA SER A 165 2.83 -1.01 2.55
C SER A 165 4.18 -1.52 2.10
N THR A 166 4.54 -1.11 0.89
CA THR A 166 5.88 -1.24 0.31
C THR A 166 6.21 0.03 -0.47
N SER A 167 7.49 0.33 -0.70
CA SER A 167 7.87 1.41 -1.60
C SER A 167 7.42 1.11 -3.04
N ILE A 168 7.16 2.14 -3.82
CA ILE A 168 6.88 2.00 -5.26
C ILE A 168 8.14 1.72 -6.09
N HIS A 169 9.32 1.81 -5.46
CA HIS A 169 10.61 1.57 -6.09
C HIS A 169 10.80 0.08 -6.40
N ASP A 170 11.36 -0.23 -7.57
CA ASP A 170 11.83 -1.57 -7.93
C ASP A 170 13.32 -1.67 -7.58
N GLU A 171 13.71 -2.77 -6.89
CA GLU A 171 15.05 -2.95 -6.33
C GLU A 171 16.18 -2.95 -7.39
N ASP A 172 15.83 -3.18 -8.67
CA ASP A 172 16.78 -3.29 -9.77
C ASP A 172 16.97 -2.01 -10.60
N GLU A 173 16.22 -0.95 -10.34
CA GLU A 173 16.36 0.32 -11.06
C GLU A 173 17.22 1.31 -10.25
N VAL A 174 18.41 1.62 -10.75
CA VAL A 174 19.25 2.77 -10.31
C VAL A 174 18.63 4.08 -10.81
N LEU A 175 17.33 4.23 -10.70
CA LEU A 175 16.62 5.43 -11.09
C LEU A 175 16.33 6.27 -9.85
N GLU A 176 16.49 7.58 -9.99
CA GLU A 176 16.01 8.56 -9.03
C GLU A 176 14.57 8.22 -8.63
N TYR A 177 14.30 8.16 -7.32
CA TYR A 177 12.94 7.94 -6.82
C TYR A 177 12.01 8.92 -7.49
N SER A 178 11.01 8.44 -8.21
CA SER A 178 9.99 9.33 -8.75
C SER A 178 9.26 9.95 -7.57
N THR A 179 9.47 11.24 -7.39
CA THR A 179 8.78 12.08 -6.40
C THR A 179 7.68 12.90 -7.05
N ASP A 180 7.58 12.85 -8.37
CA ASP A 180 6.56 13.53 -9.16
C ASP A 180 5.29 12.66 -9.21
N PRO A 181 4.19 13.11 -8.58
CA PRO A 181 2.96 12.34 -8.52
C PRO A 181 2.30 12.13 -9.89
N GLU A 182 2.51 13.03 -10.86
CA GLU A 182 1.95 12.88 -12.21
C GLU A 182 2.68 11.76 -12.96
N LEU A 183 4.01 11.67 -12.87
CA LEU A 183 4.80 10.57 -13.45
C LEU A 183 4.48 9.24 -12.76
N ILE A 184 4.29 9.25 -11.44
CA ILE A 184 3.83 8.08 -10.69
C ILE A 184 2.47 7.63 -11.23
N PHE A 185 1.52 8.56 -11.41
CA PHE A 185 0.21 8.25 -11.93
C PHE A 185 0.29 7.64 -13.33
N GLU A 186 1.03 8.23 -14.25
CA GLU A 186 1.22 7.68 -15.60
C GLU A 186 1.72 6.23 -15.59
N LYS A 187 2.70 5.94 -14.73
CA LYS A 187 3.28 4.59 -14.62
C LYS A 187 2.31 3.58 -13.98
N TRP A 188 1.54 4.00 -12.97
CA TRP A 188 0.80 3.10 -12.10
C TRP A 188 -0.72 3.05 -12.31
N GLN A 189 -1.30 3.93 -13.11
CA GLN A 189 -2.76 4.09 -13.29
C GLN A 189 -3.52 2.82 -13.68
N ASN A 190 -2.85 1.84 -14.29
CA ASN A 190 -3.46 0.55 -14.67
C ASN A 190 -3.25 -0.55 -13.63
N LEU A 191 -2.51 -0.30 -12.56
CA LEU A 191 -2.11 -1.27 -11.55
C LEU A 191 -2.78 -1.03 -10.20
N VAL A 192 -3.11 0.23 -9.89
CA VAL A 192 -3.68 0.67 -8.62
C VAL A 192 -5.04 1.32 -8.83
N ASP A 193 -5.70 1.69 -7.73
CA ASP A 193 -7.05 2.27 -7.79
C ASP A 193 -7.03 3.78 -7.50
N ILE A 194 -6.06 4.25 -6.70
CA ILE A 194 -5.85 5.68 -6.41
C ILE A 194 -4.35 5.98 -6.38
N VAL A 195 -3.99 7.17 -6.90
CA VAL A 195 -2.71 7.84 -6.66
C VAL A 195 -3.01 9.19 -6.01
N ILE A 196 -2.36 9.47 -4.89
CA ILE A 196 -2.52 10.71 -4.12
C ILE A 196 -1.32 11.63 -4.43
N ASP A 197 -1.63 12.88 -4.76
CA ASP A 197 -0.69 14.00 -4.89
C ASP A 197 -0.78 14.89 -3.63
#